data_f0c377a9ac3ab7736c8770b78f41af90
#
_entry.id   f0c377a9ac3ab7736c8770b78f41af90
#
_cell.length_a   1.000
_cell.length_b   1.000
_cell.length_c   1.000
_cell.angle_alpha   90.00
_cell.angle_beta   90.00
_cell.angle_gamma   90.00
#
_symmetry.space_group_name_H-M   'P 1'
#
loop_
_entity.id
_entity.type
_entity.pdbx_description
1 polymer ?
#
loop_
_entity_poly.entity_id
_entity_poly.type
_entity_poly.pdbx_seq_one_letter_code
_entity_poly.pdbx_strand_id
1 'polypeptide(L)'
;SGQYFGWLMYFVTIPGFLMSMLVLWDPVATRGVDVAAIANLDKFLAMNRAFAFFLAVLSLLGFVQLRHAILVLRDGPARSQVRRPQHYVPIVMLLLGGILLMPLGVMFTIPLFSIFGVISSISSVRTIKFLLAKTVDRSAILREHIGNMIACGIAIYTAFTTFGGRRLLELSWQ
;
A
#
# COMPACT_ATOMS: atom_id res chain seq x y z
N SER A 1 -12.96 -20.10 -4.54
CA SER A 1 -13.30 -18.70 -4.17
C SER A 1 -12.09 -17.85 -3.83
N GLY A 2 -11.04 -18.37 -3.19
CA GLY A 2 -9.82 -17.61 -2.81
C GLY A 2 -9.04 -17.03 -4.01
N GLN A 3 -9.06 -17.68 -5.15
CA GLN A 3 -8.40 -17.17 -6.36
C GLN A 3 -9.05 -15.88 -6.88
N TYR A 4 -10.39 -15.80 -6.86
CA TYR A 4 -11.11 -14.59 -7.28
C TYR A 4 -10.80 -13.39 -6.39
N PHE A 5 -10.70 -13.61 -5.07
CA PHE A 5 -10.28 -12.58 -4.13
C PHE A 5 -8.87 -12.05 -4.47
N GLY A 6 -7.91 -12.95 -4.73
CA GLY A 6 -6.56 -12.56 -5.13
C GLY A 6 -6.53 -11.70 -6.41
N TRP A 7 -7.26 -12.10 -7.45
CA TRP A 7 -7.36 -11.34 -8.70
C TRP A 7 -8.00 -9.96 -8.48
N LEU A 8 -9.10 -9.90 -7.72
CA LEU A 8 -9.76 -8.64 -7.39
C LEU A 8 -8.81 -7.67 -6.67
N MET A 9 -8.03 -8.18 -5.71
CA MET A 9 -7.07 -7.37 -4.97
C MET A 9 -5.93 -6.85 -5.84
N TYR A 10 -5.40 -7.65 -6.78
CA TYR A 10 -4.45 -7.17 -7.78
C TYR A 10 -5.05 -6.09 -8.67
N PHE A 11 -6.30 -6.26 -9.09
CA PHE A 11 -7.02 -5.28 -9.90
C PHE A 11 -7.25 -3.95 -9.18
N VAL A 12 -7.26 -3.93 -7.86
CA VAL A 12 -7.36 -2.69 -7.06
C VAL A 12 -5.98 -2.09 -6.79
N THR A 13 -5.01 -2.91 -6.39
CA THR A 13 -3.70 -2.40 -5.93
C THR A 13 -2.83 -1.89 -7.08
N ILE A 14 -2.83 -2.55 -8.24
CA ILE A 14 -2.00 -2.13 -9.37
C ILE A 14 -2.48 -0.80 -9.97
N PRO A 15 -3.75 -0.63 -10.37
CA PRO A 15 -4.23 0.67 -10.82
C PRO A 15 -4.12 1.76 -9.76
N GLY A 16 -4.37 1.45 -8.48
CA GLY A 16 -4.19 2.38 -7.38
C GLY A 16 -2.76 2.93 -7.28
N PHE A 17 -1.77 2.06 -7.44
CA PHE A 17 -0.36 2.47 -7.50
C PHE A 17 -0.07 3.34 -8.73
N LEU A 18 -0.51 2.93 -9.92
CA LEU A 18 -0.29 3.68 -11.16
C LEU A 18 -0.94 5.06 -11.11
N MET A 19 -2.18 5.16 -10.64
CA MET A 19 -2.86 6.45 -10.46
C MET A 19 -2.13 7.34 -9.46
N SER A 20 -1.60 6.76 -8.39
CA SER A 20 -0.78 7.51 -7.41
C SER A 20 0.49 8.07 -8.05
N MET A 21 1.15 7.31 -8.94
CA MET A 21 2.32 7.79 -9.68
C MET A 21 1.97 8.94 -10.62
N LEU A 22 0.83 8.87 -11.31
CA LEU A 22 0.37 9.97 -12.17
C LEU A 22 0.12 11.26 -11.39
N VAL A 23 -0.54 11.15 -10.21
CA VAL A 23 -0.77 12.33 -9.35
C VAL A 23 0.54 12.86 -8.75
N LEU A 24 1.52 12.00 -8.45
CA LEU A 24 2.86 12.44 -8.01
C LEU A 24 3.57 13.24 -9.11
N TRP A 25 3.43 12.80 -10.36
CA TRP A 25 4.04 13.45 -11.52
C TRP A 25 3.39 14.80 -11.78
N ASP A 26 2.10 14.84 -12.01
CA ASP A 26 1.34 16.07 -12.28
C ASP A 26 -0.01 16.09 -11.55
N PRO A 27 -0.06 16.70 -10.35
CA PRO A 27 -1.29 16.79 -9.57
C PRO A 27 -2.35 17.69 -10.24
N VAL A 28 -1.93 18.70 -11.01
CA VAL A 28 -2.84 19.67 -11.64
C VAL A 28 -3.56 19.01 -12.82
N ALA A 29 -2.82 18.48 -13.77
CA ALA A 29 -3.40 17.82 -14.94
C ALA A 29 -4.28 16.62 -14.55
N THR A 30 -3.84 15.82 -13.57
CA THR A 30 -4.58 14.63 -13.12
C THR A 30 -5.92 14.98 -12.46
N ARG A 31 -6.02 16.14 -11.82
CA ARG A 31 -7.26 16.60 -11.18
C ARG A 31 -8.13 17.51 -12.04
N GLY A 32 -7.62 17.96 -13.18
CA GLY A 32 -8.33 18.89 -14.07
C GLY A 32 -8.67 20.22 -13.41
N VAL A 33 -7.84 20.70 -12.47
CA VAL A 33 -8.07 21.95 -11.74
C VAL A 33 -7.42 23.10 -12.48
N ASP A 34 -8.15 24.21 -12.62
CA ASP A 34 -7.59 25.44 -13.18
C ASP A 34 -6.58 26.05 -12.20
N VAL A 35 -5.34 26.23 -12.67
CA VAL A 35 -4.25 26.82 -11.89
C VAL A 35 -4.59 28.22 -11.40
N ALA A 36 -5.33 29.00 -12.20
CA ALA A 36 -5.75 30.35 -11.84
C ALA A 36 -6.72 30.39 -10.64
N ALA A 37 -7.42 29.30 -10.37
CA ALA A 37 -8.35 29.18 -9.25
C ALA A 37 -7.66 28.77 -7.93
N ILE A 38 -6.36 28.43 -7.96
CA ILE A 38 -5.62 27.94 -6.79
C ILE A 38 -4.96 29.10 -6.06
N ALA A 39 -5.47 29.47 -4.89
CA ALA A 39 -4.95 30.57 -4.08
C ALA A 39 -3.48 30.39 -3.63
N ASN A 40 -3.03 29.15 -3.42
CA ASN A 40 -1.65 28.82 -3.05
C ASN A 40 -1.23 27.53 -3.75
N LEU A 41 -0.60 27.68 -4.91
CA LEU A 41 -0.19 26.57 -5.77
C LEU A 41 0.82 25.65 -5.08
N ASP A 42 1.82 26.20 -4.38
CA ASP A 42 2.86 25.38 -3.73
C ASP A 42 2.29 24.48 -2.64
N LYS A 43 1.42 25.03 -1.80
CA LYS A 43 0.74 24.26 -0.76
C LYS A 43 -0.19 23.20 -1.36
N PHE A 44 -0.90 23.54 -2.44
CA PHE A 44 -1.74 22.57 -3.16
C PHE A 44 -0.91 21.42 -3.73
N LEU A 45 0.19 21.71 -4.42
CA LEU A 45 1.08 20.71 -4.99
C LEU A 45 1.70 19.82 -3.90
N ALA A 46 2.23 20.42 -2.83
CA ALA A 46 2.84 19.68 -1.74
C ALA A 46 1.85 18.73 -1.07
N MET A 47 0.64 19.20 -0.77
CA MET A 47 -0.40 18.38 -0.15
C MET A 47 -0.86 17.23 -1.06
N ASN A 48 -1.11 17.52 -2.34
CA ASN A 48 -1.54 16.48 -3.28
C ASN A 48 -0.46 15.41 -3.51
N ARG A 49 0.81 15.82 -3.61
CA ARG A 49 1.93 14.88 -3.70
C ARG A 49 2.09 14.03 -2.44
N ALA A 50 1.94 14.63 -1.25
CA ALA A 50 1.99 13.88 0.00
C ALA A 50 0.87 12.81 0.07
N PHE A 51 -0.36 13.17 -0.29
CA PHE A 51 -1.46 12.20 -0.38
C PHE A 51 -1.25 11.15 -1.47
N ALA A 52 -0.74 11.52 -2.63
CA ALA A 52 -0.42 10.57 -3.69
C ALA A 52 0.68 9.59 -3.26
N PHE A 53 1.71 10.08 -2.56
CA PHE A 53 2.75 9.22 -1.99
C PHE A 53 2.17 8.26 -0.94
N PHE A 54 1.31 8.74 -0.06
CA PHE A 54 0.59 7.88 0.89
C PHE A 54 -0.21 6.78 0.19
N LEU A 55 -0.98 7.12 -0.86
CA LEU A 55 -1.73 6.14 -1.63
C LEU A 55 -0.83 5.13 -2.36
N ALA A 56 0.32 5.58 -2.87
CA ALA A 56 1.31 4.70 -3.47
C ALA A 56 1.86 3.67 -2.46
N VAL A 57 2.22 4.13 -1.25
CA VAL A 57 2.68 3.24 -0.17
C VAL A 57 1.58 2.28 0.27
N LEU A 58 0.33 2.75 0.37
CA LEU A 58 -0.82 1.91 0.75
C LEU A 58 -1.13 0.85 -0.32
N SER A 59 -1.08 1.22 -1.60
CA SER A 59 -1.26 0.29 -2.72
C SER A 59 -0.13 -0.74 -2.77
N LEU A 60 1.11 -0.30 -2.53
CA LEU A 60 2.27 -1.18 -2.47
C LEU A 60 2.19 -2.12 -1.27
N LEU A 61 1.70 -1.66 -0.11
CA LEU A 61 1.44 -2.49 1.06
C LEU A 61 0.45 -3.61 0.71
N GLY A 62 -0.69 -3.27 0.12
CA GLY A 62 -1.68 -4.26 -0.31
C GLY A 62 -1.10 -5.26 -1.32
N PHE A 63 -0.35 -4.79 -2.30
CA PHE A 63 0.30 -5.63 -3.31
C PHE A 63 1.32 -6.61 -2.68
N VAL A 64 2.20 -6.11 -1.82
CA VAL A 64 3.24 -6.92 -1.15
C VAL A 64 2.60 -7.98 -0.26
N GLN A 65 1.61 -7.60 0.56
CA GLN A 65 0.91 -8.52 1.45
C GLN A 65 0.20 -9.62 0.66
N LEU A 66 -0.55 -9.26 -0.38
CA LEU A 66 -1.25 -10.22 -1.23
C LEU A 66 -0.29 -11.20 -1.90
N ARG A 67 0.74 -10.65 -2.58
CA ARG A 67 1.74 -11.45 -3.28
C ARG A 67 2.46 -12.38 -2.33
N HIS A 68 2.88 -11.89 -1.16
CA HIS A 68 3.55 -12.70 -0.16
C HIS A 68 2.65 -13.82 0.36
N ALA A 69 1.40 -13.51 0.71
CA ALA A 69 0.43 -14.49 1.17
C ALA A 69 0.23 -15.64 0.16
N ILE A 70 0.08 -15.32 -1.12
CA ILE A 70 -0.14 -16.32 -2.17
C ILE A 70 1.13 -17.18 -2.36
N LEU A 71 2.30 -16.54 -2.45
CA LEU A 71 3.57 -17.24 -2.69
C LEU A 71 3.94 -18.16 -1.53
N VAL A 72 3.78 -17.70 -0.29
CA VAL A 72 4.08 -18.51 0.91
C VAL A 72 3.24 -19.79 0.97
N LEU A 73 1.96 -19.68 0.64
CA LEU A 73 1.08 -20.85 0.63
C LEU A 73 1.40 -21.80 -0.53
N ARG A 74 1.72 -21.25 -1.71
CA ARG A 74 2.03 -22.02 -2.92
C ARG A 74 3.37 -22.76 -2.81
N ASP A 75 4.39 -22.09 -2.30
CA ASP A 75 5.75 -22.63 -2.17
C ASP A 75 5.90 -23.57 -0.97
N GLY A 76 5.07 -23.42 0.04
CA GLY A 76 5.15 -24.19 1.27
C GLY A 76 6.53 -24.08 1.95
N PRO A 77 7.05 -25.16 2.56
CA PRO A 77 8.35 -25.13 3.25
C PRO A 77 9.55 -24.86 2.35
N ALA A 78 9.47 -25.16 1.05
CA ALA A 78 10.58 -24.98 0.09
C ALA A 78 10.96 -23.52 -0.12
N ARG A 79 9.98 -22.60 -0.11
CA ARG A 79 10.16 -21.15 -0.22
C ARG A 79 11.06 -20.69 -1.37
N SER A 80 11.07 -21.44 -2.47
CA SER A 80 11.97 -21.20 -3.61
C SER A 80 11.64 -19.92 -4.37
N GLN A 81 10.35 -19.60 -4.53
CA GLN A 81 9.89 -18.41 -5.24
C GLN A 81 9.86 -17.15 -4.34
N VAL A 82 9.50 -17.32 -3.05
CA VAL A 82 9.51 -16.22 -2.07
C VAL A 82 10.93 -15.69 -1.83
N ARG A 83 11.96 -16.51 -2.01
CA ARG A 83 13.37 -16.11 -1.87
C ARG A 83 13.98 -15.48 -3.14
N ARG A 84 13.24 -15.36 -4.23
CA ARG A 84 13.75 -14.71 -5.44
C ARG A 84 13.93 -13.20 -5.24
N PRO A 85 14.96 -12.58 -5.84
CA PRO A 85 15.21 -11.13 -5.76
C PRO A 85 14.00 -10.28 -6.13
N GLN A 86 13.23 -10.72 -7.12
CA GLN A 86 11.99 -10.07 -7.55
C GLN A 86 10.91 -9.94 -6.45
N HIS A 87 11.00 -10.74 -5.39
CA HIS A 87 10.11 -10.64 -4.25
C HIS A 87 10.63 -9.66 -3.21
N TYR A 88 11.95 -9.54 -3.06
CA TYR A 88 12.57 -8.60 -2.11
C TYR A 88 12.40 -7.14 -2.54
N VAL A 89 12.48 -6.84 -3.83
CA VAL A 89 12.42 -5.46 -4.34
C VAL A 89 11.17 -4.71 -3.83
N PRO A 90 9.93 -5.19 -4.04
CA PRO A 90 8.75 -4.48 -3.55
C PRO A 90 8.68 -4.39 -2.02
N ILE A 91 9.24 -5.36 -1.29
CA ILE A 91 9.29 -5.33 0.19
C ILE A 91 10.23 -4.23 0.68
N VAL A 92 11.40 -4.09 0.05
CA VAL A 92 12.36 -3.02 0.37
C VAL A 92 11.80 -1.66 -0.01
N MET A 93 11.14 -1.54 -1.17
CA MET A 93 10.45 -0.31 -1.57
C MET A 93 9.36 0.07 -0.55
N LEU A 94 8.60 -0.90 -0.05
CA LEU A 94 7.58 -0.69 0.98
C LEU A 94 8.21 -0.23 2.31
N LEU A 95 9.33 -0.80 2.70
CA LEU A 95 10.07 -0.40 3.90
C LEU A 95 10.53 1.05 3.80
N LEU A 96 11.18 1.40 2.69
CA LEU A 96 11.65 2.77 2.44
C LEU A 96 10.48 3.76 2.36
N GLY A 97 9.43 3.41 1.64
CA GLY A 97 8.21 4.21 1.54
C GLY A 97 7.55 4.44 2.91
N GLY A 98 7.49 3.40 3.75
CA GLY A 98 6.98 3.50 5.12
C GLY A 98 7.81 4.42 6.00
N ILE A 99 9.14 4.31 5.94
CA ILE A 99 10.06 5.19 6.69
C ILE A 99 9.90 6.65 6.26
N LEU A 100 9.79 6.91 4.96
CA LEU A 100 9.61 8.27 4.43
C LEU A 100 8.22 8.85 4.74
N LEU A 101 7.22 7.99 4.89
CA LEU A 101 5.86 8.43 5.19
C LEU A 101 5.70 8.95 6.63
N MET A 102 6.50 8.45 7.58
CA MET A 102 6.44 8.87 8.99
C MET A 102 6.67 10.38 9.17
N PRO A 103 7.79 10.96 8.70
CA PRO A 103 8.03 12.40 8.85
C PRO A 103 7.02 13.24 8.06
N LEU A 104 6.50 12.78 6.93
CA LEU A 104 5.45 13.48 6.20
C LEU A 104 4.16 13.60 7.05
N GLY A 105 3.83 12.59 7.84
CA GLY A 105 2.70 12.65 8.77
C GLY A 105 2.84 13.72 9.83
N VAL A 106 4.07 13.94 10.31
CA VAL A 106 4.38 15.01 11.27
C VAL A 106 4.35 16.37 10.58
N MET A 107 5.02 16.50 9.42
CA MET A 107 5.10 17.76 8.67
C MET A 107 3.74 18.31 8.25
N PHE A 108 2.85 17.44 7.77
CA PHE A 108 1.51 17.82 7.32
C PHE A 108 0.44 17.72 8.41
N THR A 109 0.82 17.35 9.64
CA THR A 109 -0.12 17.13 10.77
C THR A 109 -1.24 16.13 10.45
N ILE A 110 -0.89 15.08 9.67
CA ILE A 110 -1.81 14.02 9.27
C ILE A 110 -1.38 12.70 9.94
N PRO A 111 -1.93 12.35 11.13
CA PRO A 111 -1.51 11.16 11.88
C PRO A 111 -1.62 9.86 11.08
N LEU A 112 -2.56 9.82 10.13
CA LEU A 112 -2.78 8.66 9.26
C LEU A 112 -1.51 8.25 8.50
N PHE A 113 -0.72 9.23 8.01
CA PHE A 113 0.52 8.96 7.29
C PHE A 113 1.56 8.30 8.20
N SER A 114 1.74 8.81 9.41
CA SER A 114 2.67 8.24 10.39
C SER A 114 2.26 6.83 10.81
N ILE A 115 0.97 6.60 11.06
CA ILE A 115 0.43 5.29 11.44
C ILE A 115 0.72 4.26 10.33
N PHE A 116 0.38 4.57 9.08
CA PHE A 116 0.62 3.66 7.97
C PHE A 116 2.11 3.55 7.62
N GLY A 117 2.91 4.57 7.87
CA GLY A 117 4.36 4.50 7.79
C GLY A 117 4.93 3.44 8.74
N VAL A 118 4.49 3.45 10.00
CA VAL A 118 4.86 2.45 11.01
C VAL A 118 4.38 1.05 10.61
N ILE A 119 3.12 0.91 10.22
CA ILE A 119 2.53 -0.38 9.81
C ILE A 119 3.31 -0.97 8.62
N SER A 120 3.59 -0.17 7.59
CA SER A 120 4.33 -0.60 6.40
C SER A 120 5.75 -1.04 6.75
N SER A 121 6.43 -0.31 7.62
CA SER A 121 7.79 -0.63 8.07
C SER A 121 7.83 -1.91 8.89
N ILE A 122 6.95 -2.07 9.87
CA ILE A 122 6.85 -3.29 10.69
C ILE A 122 6.51 -4.50 9.81
N SER A 123 5.56 -4.33 8.91
CA SER A 123 5.16 -5.40 8.00
C SER A 123 6.31 -5.85 7.11
N SER A 124 7.04 -4.92 6.52
CA SER A 124 8.23 -5.22 5.70
C SER A 124 9.30 -5.96 6.49
N VAL A 125 9.62 -5.50 7.70
CA VAL A 125 10.61 -6.14 8.58
C VAL A 125 10.17 -7.55 8.96
N ARG A 126 8.90 -7.77 9.30
CA ARG A 126 8.36 -9.12 9.59
C ARG A 126 8.48 -10.03 8.40
N THR A 127 8.11 -9.58 7.22
CA THR A 127 8.22 -10.34 5.98
C THR A 127 9.68 -10.71 5.69
N ILE A 128 10.62 -9.76 5.82
CA ILE A 128 12.05 -10.04 5.64
C ILE A 128 12.55 -11.09 6.67
N LYS A 129 12.18 -10.95 7.93
CA LYS A 129 12.54 -11.96 8.97
C LYS A 129 12.00 -13.35 8.62
N PHE A 130 10.76 -13.45 8.14
CA PHE A 130 10.19 -14.72 7.69
C PHE A 130 10.96 -15.32 6.51
N LEU A 131 11.39 -14.49 5.55
CA LEU A 131 12.18 -14.93 4.39
C LEU A 131 13.57 -15.45 4.78
N LEU A 132 14.18 -14.82 5.78
CA LEU A 132 15.52 -15.18 6.28
C LEU A 132 15.51 -16.40 7.24
N ALA A 133 14.37 -16.77 7.78
CA ALA A 133 14.26 -17.91 8.70
C ALA A 133 14.78 -19.20 8.03
N LYS A 134 15.59 -20.01 8.73
CA LYS A 134 16.20 -21.23 8.18
C LYS A 134 15.13 -22.31 7.93
N THR A 135 14.26 -22.54 8.89
CA THR A 135 13.18 -23.54 8.84
C THR A 135 11.86 -22.87 9.18
N VAL A 136 10.79 -23.29 8.53
CA VAL A 136 9.42 -22.81 8.78
C VAL A 136 8.49 -24.01 8.75
N ASP A 137 7.72 -24.19 9.79
CA ASP A 137 6.71 -25.22 9.89
C ASP A 137 5.40 -24.83 9.15
N ARG A 138 4.53 -25.80 8.94
CA ARG A 138 3.26 -25.58 8.22
C ARG A 138 2.35 -24.59 8.95
N SER A 139 2.37 -24.57 10.26
CA SER A 139 1.54 -23.66 11.06
C SER A 139 2.00 -22.21 10.92
N ALA A 140 3.30 -21.96 10.84
CA ALA A 140 3.85 -20.64 10.58
C ALA A 140 3.52 -20.14 9.17
N ILE A 141 3.56 -21.01 8.15
CA ILE A 141 3.13 -20.71 6.78
C ILE A 141 1.67 -20.27 6.76
N LEU A 142 0.79 -21.01 7.44
CA LEU A 142 -0.64 -20.69 7.48
C LEU A 142 -0.90 -19.35 8.21
N ARG A 143 -0.25 -19.11 9.33
CA ARG A 143 -0.35 -17.83 10.07
C ARG A 143 0.14 -16.67 9.24
N GLU A 144 1.25 -16.84 8.51
CA GLU A 144 1.79 -15.82 7.63
C GLU A 144 0.83 -15.53 6.47
N HIS A 145 0.28 -16.57 5.84
CA HIS A 145 -0.74 -16.41 4.79
C HIS A 145 -1.98 -15.65 5.29
N ILE A 146 -2.60 -16.11 6.36
CA ILE A 146 -3.83 -15.50 6.90
C ILE A 146 -3.56 -14.07 7.35
N GLY A 147 -2.47 -13.83 8.08
CA GLY A 147 -2.11 -12.50 8.57
C GLY A 147 -1.91 -11.49 7.44
N ASN A 148 -1.23 -11.89 6.36
CA ASN A 148 -1.02 -11.02 5.20
C ASN A 148 -2.30 -10.80 4.39
N MET A 149 -3.20 -11.78 4.28
CA MET A 149 -4.50 -11.61 3.62
C MET A 149 -5.39 -10.62 4.38
N ILE A 150 -5.43 -10.71 5.71
CA ILE A 150 -6.17 -9.76 6.56
C ILE A 150 -5.56 -8.35 6.45
N ALA A 151 -4.23 -8.23 6.53
CA ALA A 151 -3.55 -6.94 6.40
C ALA A 151 -3.79 -6.28 5.04
N CYS A 152 -3.79 -7.06 3.95
CA CYS A 152 -4.17 -6.60 2.61
C CYS A 152 -5.61 -6.05 2.61
N GLY A 153 -6.56 -6.78 3.18
CA GLY A 153 -7.95 -6.33 3.30
C GLY A 153 -8.07 -5.01 4.05
N ILE A 154 -7.43 -4.89 5.22
CA ILE A 154 -7.43 -3.65 6.01
C ILE A 154 -6.88 -2.48 5.20
N ALA A 155 -5.74 -2.65 4.50
CA ALA A 155 -5.12 -1.60 3.69
C ALA A 155 -6.08 -1.10 2.60
N ILE A 156 -6.75 -2.01 1.89
CA ILE A 156 -7.68 -1.68 0.81
C ILE A 156 -8.95 -1.02 1.34
N TYR A 157 -9.54 -1.54 2.43
CA TYR A 157 -10.70 -0.92 3.06
C TYR A 157 -10.39 0.48 3.57
N THR A 158 -9.20 0.69 4.15
CA THR A 158 -8.77 2.02 4.58
C THR A 158 -8.64 2.98 3.40
N ALA A 159 -8.04 2.53 2.30
CA ALA A 159 -7.95 3.35 1.09
C ALA A 159 -9.35 3.72 0.55
N PHE A 160 -10.24 2.73 0.47
CA PHE A 160 -11.60 2.95 -0.01
C PHE A 160 -12.39 3.93 0.87
N THR A 161 -12.38 3.75 2.19
CA THR A 161 -13.13 4.62 3.11
C THR A 161 -12.57 6.03 3.16
N THR A 162 -11.24 6.18 3.12
CA THR A 162 -10.59 7.49 3.21
C THR A 162 -10.76 8.31 1.92
N PHE A 163 -10.75 7.68 0.77
CA PHE A 163 -10.70 8.38 -0.53
C PHE A 163 -11.90 8.11 -1.42
N GLY A 164 -12.45 6.90 -1.41
CA GLY A 164 -13.62 6.52 -2.23
C GLY A 164 -14.95 6.82 -1.55
N GLY A 165 -15.08 6.45 -0.28
CA GLY A 165 -16.34 6.60 0.45
C GLY A 165 -16.78 8.03 0.61
N ARG A 166 -15.84 8.97 0.79
CA ARG A 166 -16.13 10.40 0.89
C ARG A 166 -16.82 10.96 -0.37
N ARG A 167 -16.35 10.56 -1.55
CA ARG A 167 -16.98 10.98 -2.83
C ARG A 167 -18.40 10.43 -2.99
N LEU A 168 -18.65 9.20 -2.55
CA LEU A 168 -19.98 8.60 -2.62
C LEU A 168 -20.96 9.32 -1.69
N LEU A 169 -20.50 9.73 -0.50
CA LEU A 169 -21.32 10.50 0.44
C LEU A 169 -21.63 11.90 -0.09
N GLU A 170 -20.68 12.60 -0.70
CA GLU A 170 -20.89 13.92 -1.30
C GLU A 170 -21.91 13.87 -2.45
N LEU A 171 -21.96 12.79 -3.24
CA LEU A 171 -22.93 12.61 -4.33
C LEU A 171 -24.35 12.28 -3.83
N SER A 172 -24.51 11.78 -2.61
CA SER A 172 -25.81 11.40 -2.05
C SER A 172 -26.59 12.58 -1.45
N TRP A 173 -25.98 13.77 -1.36
CA TRP A 173 -26.60 14.98 -0.76
C TRP A 173 -26.92 16.08 -1.82
N GLN A 174 -26.75 15.79 -3.12
CA GLN A 174 -27.17 16.65 -4.24
C GLN A 174 -28.47 16.12 -4.85
#